data_280ceccdf1426fa0dfc57536a294ec2d
#
_entry.id   280ceccdf1426fa0dfc57536a294ec2d
#
_cell.length_a   1.000
_cell.length_b   1.000
_cell.length_c   1.000
_cell.angle_alpha   90.00
_cell.angle_beta   90.00
_cell.angle_gamma   90.00
#
_symmetry.space_group_name_H-M   'P 1'
#
loop_
_entity.id
_entity.type
_entity.pdbx_description
1 polymer ?
#
loop_
_entity_poly.entity_id
_entity_poly.type
_entity_poly.pdbx_seq_one_letter_code
_entity_poly.pdbx_strand_id
1 'polypeptide(L)'
;MLKEGFVICEEEEKRRILEENTMKNYIFMTPNILLKNIYGVVKKEALFALMNKYSLSYDLAKEYMKYIPYVSDKTYNNVKLDSLVSAKSYLKKMGLIEDNPLFHYRLNQFPITFLTANIKKEIQNIIPKLQEKTEVILFTKESLKLKPNVYEYKSIKEECYGIMNEMKKLHQEGIPYQRMYLINMSSNHEFIFKRLSKTYNIPIRFKPIRDITHTNFAKEFFNLLKEKESFSEILTIVENSSYIKPLMALISDYSLEDKNPIDYIDFFKREFKNFKYEDTLYEDMVNVSDIVSLGDKDYAFYMGFNQGVSPKIYKDEEYLSDSLLHELGLSTSVEKNIEERNKLIFFMENTKNLYISYPLKVQVNELYPSSLIQALDLKTYPKEAPLGYSMAEDNLRLSVYMSIYDKIKEISPELTFYNVDQIPYNTYDNKFKGISKSYMEERFKENSSISLSYSTMKYYFECPFHFYCDNILKLSTFESTSATRLGTYSHAVLQDSYNSDFDFVKSTEKNLNEGIKDLDSKDALKDKFYFSQMNEILMDLINYNKRHEELSELKNVLYEEQIIFEEGN
;
A
#
# COMPACT_ATOMS: atom_id res chain seq x y z
N MET A 1 18.64 17.10 -32.49
CA MET A 1 19.33 15.80 -32.39
C MET A 1 20.07 15.77 -31.06
N LEU A 2 19.87 14.73 -30.23
CA LEU A 2 20.53 14.64 -28.92
C LEU A 2 22.05 14.54 -29.10
N LYS A 3 22.81 15.26 -28.27
CA LYS A 3 24.28 15.10 -28.19
C LYS A 3 24.64 13.83 -27.41
N GLU A 4 25.74 13.21 -27.78
CA GLU A 4 26.30 12.10 -26.99
C GLU A 4 26.74 12.59 -25.61
N GLY A 5 26.53 11.77 -24.58
CA GLY A 5 26.83 12.12 -23.20
C GLY A 5 25.74 11.73 -22.23
N PHE A 6 25.62 12.48 -21.14
CA PHE A 6 24.59 12.21 -20.15
C PHE A 6 23.21 12.62 -20.63
N VAL A 7 22.25 11.73 -20.49
CA VAL A 7 20.84 11.99 -20.81
C VAL A 7 20.01 11.74 -19.56
N ILE A 8 19.45 12.82 -19.03
CA ILE A 8 18.60 12.78 -17.83
C ILE A 8 17.16 12.67 -18.27
N CYS A 9 16.57 11.50 -18.06
CA CYS A 9 15.20 11.17 -18.46
C CYS A 9 14.62 10.08 -17.58
N GLU A 10 13.32 9.84 -17.67
CA GLU A 10 12.68 8.68 -17.06
C GLU A 10 12.97 7.39 -17.88
N GLU A 11 12.78 6.22 -17.29
CA GLU A 11 13.20 4.95 -17.89
C GLU A 11 12.47 4.64 -19.21
N GLU A 12 11.21 5.05 -19.34
CA GLU A 12 10.41 4.86 -20.55
C GLU A 12 10.88 5.74 -21.71
N GLU A 13 11.35 6.96 -21.41
CA GLU A 13 11.97 7.81 -22.43
C GLU A 13 13.27 7.24 -22.96
N LYS A 14 14.07 6.64 -22.08
CA LYS A 14 15.29 5.91 -22.46
C LYS A 14 14.99 4.84 -23.50
N ARG A 15 13.95 4.01 -23.27
CA ARG A 15 13.53 2.98 -24.24
C ARG A 15 13.23 3.58 -25.60
N ARG A 16 12.45 4.67 -25.66
CA ARG A 16 12.10 5.35 -26.90
C ARG A 16 13.34 5.88 -27.64
N ILE A 17 14.26 6.51 -26.91
CA ILE A 17 15.50 7.06 -27.50
C ILE A 17 16.35 5.93 -28.10
N LEU A 18 16.43 4.79 -27.42
CA LEU A 18 17.15 3.61 -27.90
C LEU A 18 16.50 2.98 -29.13
N GLU A 19 15.18 2.98 -29.23
CA GLU A 19 14.45 2.53 -30.42
C GLU A 19 14.73 3.44 -31.65
N GLU A 20 14.89 4.74 -31.43
CA GLU A 20 15.13 5.73 -32.49
C GLU A 20 16.61 5.89 -32.86
N ASN A 21 17.53 5.66 -31.92
CA ASN A 21 18.96 6.02 -32.06
C ASN A 21 19.90 4.98 -31.41
N THR A 22 20.09 3.86 -32.08
CA THR A 22 20.85 2.73 -31.52
C THR A 22 22.37 2.88 -31.53
N MET A 23 22.93 3.87 -32.24
CA MET A 23 24.37 3.96 -32.55
C MET A 23 25.12 5.09 -31.85
N LYS A 24 24.53 5.70 -30.81
CA LYS A 24 25.16 6.79 -30.07
C LYS A 24 25.52 6.41 -28.64
N ASN A 25 26.60 7.00 -28.15
CA ASN A 25 27.09 6.74 -26.79
C ASN A 25 26.34 7.62 -25.77
N TYR A 26 25.20 7.15 -25.29
CA TYR A 26 24.41 7.80 -24.25
C TYR A 26 24.64 7.18 -22.89
N ILE A 27 24.76 8.01 -21.85
CA ILE A 27 24.81 7.60 -20.45
C ILE A 27 23.49 8.03 -19.79
N PHE A 28 22.52 7.13 -19.74
CA PHE A 28 21.21 7.42 -19.19
C PHE A 28 21.21 7.47 -17.66
N MET A 29 20.52 8.45 -17.11
CA MET A 29 20.26 8.59 -15.68
C MET A 29 18.85 9.12 -15.44
N THR A 30 18.19 8.62 -14.40
CA THR A 30 16.97 9.30 -13.90
C THR A 30 17.35 10.54 -13.08
N PRO A 31 16.45 11.54 -12.94
CA PRO A 31 16.67 12.71 -12.09
C PRO A 31 17.12 12.35 -10.67
N ASN A 32 16.54 11.29 -10.08
CA ASN A 32 16.89 10.83 -8.74
C ASN A 32 18.32 10.25 -8.67
N ILE A 33 18.77 9.53 -9.70
CA ILE A 33 20.15 9.01 -9.77
C ILE A 33 21.14 10.18 -9.90
N LEU A 34 20.81 11.19 -10.70
CA LEU A 34 21.63 12.40 -10.82
C LEU A 34 21.80 13.09 -9.44
N LEU A 35 20.71 13.31 -8.71
CA LEU A 35 20.76 13.92 -7.38
C LEU A 35 21.63 13.12 -6.40
N LYS A 36 21.49 11.79 -6.41
CA LYS A 36 22.35 10.90 -5.61
C LYS A 36 23.83 11.04 -5.96
N ASN A 37 24.16 11.14 -7.23
CA ASN A 37 25.56 11.34 -7.66
C ASN A 37 26.12 12.72 -7.31
N ILE A 38 25.27 13.75 -7.19
CA ILE A 38 25.69 15.11 -6.81
C ILE A 38 25.82 15.28 -5.30
N TYR A 39 24.89 14.74 -4.52
CA TYR A 39 24.80 14.94 -3.06
C TYR A 39 25.40 13.78 -2.24
N GLY A 40 25.79 12.69 -2.91
CA GLY A 40 26.25 11.46 -2.28
C GLY A 40 25.13 10.47 -1.99
N VAL A 41 25.49 9.20 -1.91
CA VAL A 41 24.58 8.09 -1.63
C VAL A 41 24.68 7.69 -0.18
N VAL A 42 23.60 7.81 0.56
CA VAL A 42 23.51 7.24 1.92
C VAL A 42 23.28 5.74 1.79
N LYS A 43 24.22 4.93 2.31
CA LYS A 43 24.10 3.46 2.31
C LYS A 43 22.91 3.00 3.13
N LYS A 44 22.27 1.88 2.75
CA LYS A 44 21.08 1.38 3.46
C LYS A 44 21.40 0.96 4.91
N GLU A 45 22.59 0.43 5.16
CA GLU A 45 23.06 0.11 6.51
C GLU A 45 23.15 1.31 7.46
N ALA A 46 23.18 2.55 6.94
CA ALA A 46 23.09 3.78 7.72
C ALA A 46 21.80 3.85 8.57
N LEU A 47 20.74 3.13 8.18
CA LEU A 47 19.51 3.02 8.95
C LEU A 47 19.77 2.60 10.39
N PHE A 48 20.47 1.48 10.55
CA PHE A 48 20.76 0.92 11.89
C PHE A 48 21.77 1.78 12.66
N ALA A 49 22.75 2.38 11.96
CA ALA A 49 23.69 3.31 12.58
C ALA A 49 22.98 4.54 13.17
N LEU A 50 21.98 5.09 12.46
CA LEU A 50 21.15 6.21 12.94
C LEU A 50 20.23 5.79 14.08
N MET A 51 19.54 4.65 13.96
CA MET A 51 18.69 4.12 15.03
C MET A 51 19.47 3.94 16.33
N ASN A 52 20.67 3.32 16.26
CA ASN A 52 21.49 3.05 17.44
C ASN A 52 22.09 4.32 18.03
N LYS A 53 22.65 5.22 17.20
CA LYS A 53 23.35 6.42 17.66
C LYS A 53 22.43 7.46 18.28
N TYR A 54 21.26 7.65 17.69
CA TYR A 54 20.33 8.73 18.06
C TYR A 54 19.03 8.21 18.68
N SER A 55 18.93 6.90 18.95
CA SER A 55 17.73 6.24 19.49
C SER A 55 16.47 6.55 18.66
N LEU A 56 16.63 6.57 17.32
CA LEU A 56 15.54 6.88 16.41
C LEU A 56 14.70 5.64 16.15
N SER A 57 13.38 5.86 15.96
CA SER A 57 12.53 4.83 15.39
C SER A 57 12.94 4.54 13.94
N TYR A 58 12.58 3.37 13.44
CA TYR A 58 12.83 2.97 12.04
C TYR A 58 12.31 4.01 11.03
N ASP A 59 11.08 4.49 11.20
CA ASP A 59 10.46 5.46 10.28
C ASP A 59 11.18 6.81 10.32
N LEU A 60 11.56 7.27 11.51
CA LEU A 60 12.30 8.52 11.67
C LEU A 60 13.74 8.42 11.10
N ALA A 61 14.40 7.27 11.26
CA ALA A 61 15.71 7.03 10.67
C ALA A 61 15.63 7.02 9.12
N LYS A 62 14.57 6.46 8.52
CA LYS A 62 14.30 6.56 7.07
C LYS A 62 14.09 8.02 6.62
N GLU A 63 13.36 8.82 7.38
CA GLU A 63 13.21 10.25 7.08
C GLU A 63 14.56 10.99 7.16
N TYR A 64 15.39 10.69 8.16
CA TYR A 64 16.76 11.23 8.22
C TYR A 64 17.56 10.87 6.98
N MET A 65 17.58 9.61 6.57
CA MET A 65 18.30 9.18 5.35
C MET A 65 17.80 9.88 4.09
N LYS A 66 16.53 10.23 4.01
CA LYS A 66 15.94 10.97 2.89
C LYS A 66 16.48 12.40 2.78
N TYR A 67 16.66 13.09 3.92
CA TYR A 67 17.01 14.51 3.94
C TYR A 67 18.49 14.80 4.19
N ILE A 68 19.25 13.90 4.81
CA ILE A 68 20.68 14.03 5.09
C ILE A 68 21.51 14.47 3.86
N PRO A 69 21.30 13.97 2.63
CA PRO A 69 22.07 14.42 1.48
C PRO A 69 22.00 15.93 1.26
N TYR A 70 20.84 16.54 1.50
CA TYR A 70 20.54 17.93 1.14
C TYR A 70 20.99 18.97 2.17
N VAL A 71 21.24 18.60 3.43
CA VAL A 71 21.75 19.55 4.42
C VAL A 71 23.21 19.90 4.15
N SER A 72 23.57 21.19 4.31
CA SER A 72 24.95 21.69 4.23
C SER A 72 25.62 21.62 5.59
N ASP A 73 26.96 21.67 5.60
CA ASP A 73 27.75 21.67 6.85
C ASP A 73 27.74 23.09 7.48
N LYS A 74 26.53 23.60 7.84
CA LYS A 74 26.29 24.89 8.50
C LYS A 74 25.27 24.72 9.63
N THR A 75 25.21 25.69 10.53
CA THR A 75 24.15 25.77 11.54
C THR A 75 22.91 26.43 10.94
N TYR A 76 21.76 25.80 11.12
CA TYR A 76 20.47 26.29 10.61
C TYR A 76 19.66 27.02 11.68
N ASN A 77 20.07 26.99 12.95
CA ASN A 77 19.30 27.46 14.10
C ASN A 77 17.90 26.81 14.22
N ASN A 78 17.82 25.57 13.75
CA ASN A 78 16.60 24.75 13.81
C ASN A 78 16.96 23.34 14.26
N VAL A 79 16.29 22.87 15.30
CA VAL A 79 16.59 21.57 15.95
C VAL A 79 16.55 20.40 14.96
N LYS A 80 15.57 20.36 14.05
CA LYS A 80 15.45 19.28 13.07
C LYS A 80 16.59 19.30 12.05
N LEU A 81 16.90 20.48 11.50
CA LEU A 81 17.95 20.61 10.49
C LEU A 81 19.34 20.41 11.10
N ASP A 82 19.60 20.97 12.29
CA ASP A 82 20.89 20.81 12.97
C ASP A 82 21.11 19.35 13.41
N SER A 83 20.05 18.63 13.75
CA SER A 83 20.11 17.18 14.00
C SER A 83 20.49 16.40 12.73
N LEU A 84 19.97 16.78 11.56
CA LEU A 84 20.34 16.18 10.28
C LEU A 84 21.80 16.48 9.91
N VAL A 85 22.30 17.70 10.18
CA VAL A 85 23.73 18.05 9.99
C VAL A 85 24.64 17.18 10.87
N SER A 86 24.28 17.02 12.14
CA SER A 86 25.01 16.16 13.08
C SER A 86 25.00 14.71 12.60
N ALA A 87 23.85 14.20 12.14
CA ALA A 87 23.72 12.87 11.59
C ALA A 87 24.55 12.68 10.31
N LYS A 88 24.56 13.67 9.41
CA LYS A 88 25.41 13.67 8.19
C LYS A 88 26.89 13.56 8.53
N SER A 89 27.36 14.36 9.49
CA SER A 89 28.75 14.35 9.95
C SER A 89 29.13 12.99 10.55
N TYR A 90 28.22 12.39 11.33
CA TYR A 90 28.41 11.06 11.88
C TYR A 90 28.51 10.00 10.79
N LEU A 91 27.58 9.97 9.84
CA LEU A 91 27.58 8.99 8.74
C LEU A 91 28.80 9.13 7.82
N LYS A 92 29.26 10.37 7.55
CA LYS A 92 30.52 10.61 6.81
C LYS A 92 31.72 9.99 7.55
N LYS A 93 31.84 10.18 8.86
CA LYS A 93 32.90 9.57 9.68
C LYS A 93 32.89 8.04 9.66
N MET A 94 31.69 7.46 9.55
CA MET A 94 31.51 6.00 9.47
C MET A 94 31.68 5.44 8.05
N GLY A 95 31.91 6.27 7.02
CA GLY A 95 31.99 5.84 5.62
C GLY A 95 30.64 5.34 5.05
N LEU A 96 29.53 5.80 5.64
CA LEU A 96 28.17 5.43 5.26
C LEU A 96 27.52 6.39 4.26
N ILE A 97 28.26 7.40 3.80
CA ILE A 97 27.90 8.26 2.69
C ILE A 97 28.99 8.10 1.63
N GLU A 98 28.61 7.67 0.45
CA GLU A 98 29.52 7.45 -0.68
C GLU A 98 29.36 8.55 -1.72
N ASP A 99 30.49 9.08 -2.16
CA ASP A 99 30.60 9.92 -3.34
C ASP A 99 30.93 9.05 -4.56
N ASN A 100 30.53 9.50 -5.76
CA ASN A 100 30.85 8.83 -7.02
C ASN A 100 31.94 9.59 -7.80
N PRO A 101 33.24 9.32 -7.54
CA PRO A 101 34.32 10.02 -8.23
C PRO A 101 34.30 9.83 -9.75
N LEU A 102 33.89 8.64 -10.21
CA LEU A 102 33.79 8.34 -11.63
C LEU A 102 32.74 9.19 -12.34
N PHE A 103 31.59 9.44 -11.66
CA PHE A 103 30.58 10.34 -12.19
C PHE A 103 31.15 11.77 -12.36
N HIS A 104 31.81 12.30 -11.34
CA HIS A 104 32.39 13.63 -11.39
C HIS A 104 33.50 13.77 -12.46
N TYR A 105 34.32 12.72 -12.63
CA TYR A 105 35.33 12.67 -13.70
C TYR A 105 34.68 12.71 -15.10
N ARG A 106 33.65 11.88 -15.32
CA ARG A 106 32.92 11.82 -16.59
C ARG A 106 32.13 13.11 -16.88
N LEU A 107 31.58 13.75 -15.83
CA LEU A 107 30.82 14.98 -15.95
C LEU A 107 31.65 16.09 -16.58
N ASN A 108 32.96 16.13 -16.36
CA ASN A 108 33.86 17.12 -16.99
C ASN A 108 34.16 16.81 -18.47
N GLN A 109 33.79 15.63 -18.96
CA GLN A 109 34.12 15.19 -20.33
C GLN A 109 32.91 15.17 -21.27
N PHE A 110 31.70 15.00 -20.72
CA PHE A 110 30.49 14.80 -21.50
C PHE A 110 29.45 15.87 -21.18
N PRO A 111 28.71 16.36 -22.19
CA PRO A 111 27.58 17.24 -21.96
C PRO A 111 26.46 16.51 -21.23
N ILE A 112 25.60 17.25 -20.56
CA ILE A 112 24.41 16.74 -19.88
C ILE A 112 23.15 17.32 -20.51
N THR A 113 22.26 16.46 -20.97
CA THR A 113 20.99 16.83 -21.60
C THR A 113 19.83 16.42 -20.70
N PHE A 114 18.97 17.36 -20.36
CA PHE A 114 17.73 17.12 -19.63
C PHE A 114 16.56 17.02 -20.61
N LEU A 115 15.83 15.93 -20.58
CA LEU A 115 14.67 15.65 -21.44
C LEU A 115 13.33 15.80 -20.70
N THR A 116 13.31 16.44 -19.56
CA THR A 116 12.11 16.55 -18.74
C THR A 116 11.33 17.81 -19.06
N ALA A 117 10.02 17.66 -19.29
CA ALA A 117 9.10 18.79 -19.51
C ALA A 117 9.02 19.72 -18.29
N ASN A 118 9.14 19.15 -17.09
CA ASN A 118 9.12 19.86 -15.82
C ASN A 118 10.33 19.44 -14.97
N ILE A 119 11.27 20.34 -14.85
CA ILE A 119 12.48 20.12 -14.04
C ILE A 119 12.16 20.46 -12.59
N LYS A 120 12.30 19.47 -11.69
CA LYS A 120 12.09 19.65 -10.24
C LYS A 120 13.00 20.73 -9.68
N LYS A 121 12.57 21.42 -8.63
CA LYS A 121 13.32 22.49 -7.96
C LYS A 121 14.73 22.05 -7.54
N GLU A 122 14.85 20.83 -7.01
CA GLU A 122 16.14 20.24 -6.62
C GLU A 122 17.13 20.18 -7.80
N ILE A 123 16.62 19.85 -8.99
CA ILE A 123 17.41 19.80 -10.23
C ILE A 123 17.73 21.23 -10.70
N GLN A 124 16.74 22.14 -10.67
CA GLN A 124 16.97 23.55 -11.04
C GLN A 124 18.10 24.16 -10.21
N ASN A 125 18.18 23.86 -8.92
CA ASN A 125 19.21 24.37 -8.01
C ASN A 125 20.62 23.85 -8.30
N ILE A 126 20.75 22.69 -8.94
CA ILE A 126 22.07 22.13 -9.31
C ILE A 126 22.53 22.53 -10.72
N ILE A 127 21.64 22.99 -11.60
CA ILE A 127 21.96 23.37 -12.97
C ILE A 127 23.13 24.39 -13.03
N PRO A 128 23.17 25.49 -12.24
CA PRO A 128 24.28 26.41 -12.26
C PRO A 128 25.62 25.75 -11.93
N LYS A 129 25.65 24.87 -10.94
CA LYS A 129 26.85 24.09 -10.55
C LYS A 129 27.28 23.09 -11.63
N LEU A 130 26.34 22.54 -12.38
CA LEU A 130 26.65 21.68 -13.53
C LEU A 130 27.20 22.46 -14.69
N GLN A 131 26.68 23.67 -14.95
CA GLN A 131 27.16 24.58 -16.01
C GLN A 131 28.59 25.04 -15.80
N GLU A 132 29.08 25.09 -14.56
CA GLU A 132 30.49 25.34 -14.26
C GLU A 132 31.43 24.22 -14.72
N LYS A 133 30.90 22.98 -14.85
CA LYS A 133 31.69 21.78 -15.13
C LYS A 133 31.52 21.24 -16.54
N THR A 134 30.35 21.42 -17.12
CA THR A 134 30.01 20.86 -18.43
C THR A 134 28.93 21.67 -19.15
N GLU A 135 28.77 21.44 -20.45
CA GLU A 135 27.65 21.97 -21.22
C GLU A 135 26.34 21.35 -20.76
N VAL A 136 25.38 22.19 -20.33
CA VAL A 136 24.03 21.75 -19.91
C VAL A 136 23.02 22.13 -20.99
N ILE A 137 22.32 21.13 -21.51
CA ILE A 137 21.32 21.29 -22.56
C ILE A 137 19.95 21.00 -21.96
N LEU A 138 19.05 21.98 -22.00
CA LEU A 138 17.66 21.80 -21.59
C LEU A 138 16.82 21.58 -22.85
N PHE A 139 16.35 20.36 -23.02
CA PHE A 139 15.50 20.01 -24.16
C PHE A 139 14.03 20.14 -23.76
N THR A 140 13.40 21.21 -24.21
CA THR A 140 11.97 21.44 -24.00
C THR A 140 11.19 20.86 -25.17
N LYS A 141 10.36 19.84 -24.92
CA LYS A 141 9.45 19.31 -25.90
C LYS A 141 8.24 20.25 -26.01
N GLU A 142 7.95 20.71 -27.21
CA GLU A 142 6.74 21.50 -27.47
C GLU A 142 5.48 20.64 -27.24
N SER A 143 4.46 21.21 -26.61
CA SER A 143 3.19 20.54 -26.42
C SER A 143 2.40 20.44 -27.71
N LEU A 144 1.88 19.24 -28.00
CA LEU A 144 0.98 19.00 -29.15
C LEU A 144 -0.42 19.57 -28.92
N LYS A 145 -0.75 20.00 -27.69
CA LYS A 145 -2.05 20.56 -27.27
C LYS A 145 -3.26 19.67 -27.64
N LEU A 146 -3.05 18.35 -27.54
CA LEU A 146 -4.13 17.39 -27.75
C LEU A 146 -5.19 17.53 -26.63
N LYS A 147 -6.45 17.30 -27.00
CA LYS A 147 -7.58 17.25 -26.05
C LYS A 147 -8.14 15.83 -26.05
N PRO A 148 -7.76 14.96 -25.11
CA PRO A 148 -8.27 13.60 -25.04
C PRO A 148 -9.73 13.58 -24.59
N ASN A 149 -10.47 12.57 -25.03
CA ASN A 149 -11.81 12.28 -24.53
C ASN A 149 -11.74 11.63 -23.16
N VAL A 150 -12.72 11.94 -22.30
CA VAL A 150 -12.83 11.37 -20.95
C VAL A 150 -14.09 10.52 -20.89
N TYR A 151 -13.97 9.29 -20.36
CA TYR A 151 -15.07 8.35 -20.28
C TYR A 151 -15.53 8.17 -18.84
N GLU A 152 -16.84 8.33 -18.61
CA GLU A 152 -17.49 8.18 -17.32
C GLU A 152 -18.08 6.79 -17.17
N TYR A 153 -17.80 6.13 -16.05
CA TYR A 153 -18.36 4.84 -15.68
C TYR A 153 -19.13 4.91 -14.36
N LYS A 154 -20.19 4.13 -14.23
CA LYS A 154 -21.02 4.09 -13.00
C LYS A 154 -20.24 3.61 -11.77
N SER A 155 -19.24 2.74 -11.97
CA SER A 155 -18.45 2.15 -10.89
C SER A 155 -17.02 1.80 -11.32
N ILE A 156 -16.12 1.69 -10.35
CA ILE A 156 -14.74 1.23 -10.59
C ILE A 156 -14.71 -0.15 -11.27
N LYS A 157 -15.68 -1.00 -10.96
CA LYS A 157 -15.81 -2.32 -11.59
C LYS A 157 -16.09 -2.18 -13.06
N GLU A 158 -17.06 -1.35 -13.45
CA GLU A 158 -17.39 -1.08 -14.86
C GLU A 158 -16.21 -0.44 -15.59
N GLU A 159 -15.50 0.51 -14.96
CA GLU A 159 -14.29 1.11 -15.53
C GLU A 159 -13.25 0.05 -15.87
N CYS A 160 -12.93 -0.86 -14.95
CA CYS A 160 -11.98 -1.95 -15.19
C CYS A 160 -12.42 -2.87 -16.33
N TYR A 161 -13.70 -3.26 -16.39
CA TYR A 161 -14.23 -4.07 -17.49
C TYR A 161 -14.18 -3.33 -18.83
N GLY A 162 -14.53 -2.04 -18.83
CA GLY A 162 -14.46 -1.21 -20.03
C GLY A 162 -13.04 -1.13 -20.60
N ILE A 163 -12.06 -0.90 -19.73
CA ILE A 163 -10.64 -0.86 -20.12
C ILE A 163 -10.17 -2.23 -20.64
N MET A 164 -10.53 -3.34 -19.95
CA MET A 164 -10.17 -4.69 -20.43
C MET A 164 -10.74 -4.97 -21.82
N ASN A 165 -11.97 -4.56 -22.09
CA ASN A 165 -12.60 -4.72 -23.40
C ASN A 165 -11.89 -3.89 -24.48
N GLU A 166 -11.49 -2.64 -24.17
CA GLU A 166 -10.72 -1.81 -25.12
C GLU A 166 -9.34 -2.41 -25.38
N MET A 167 -8.62 -2.88 -24.36
CA MET A 167 -7.33 -3.55 -24.55
C MET A 167 -7.44 -4.79 -25.43
N LYS A 168 -8.49 -5.61 -25.20
CA LYS A 168 -8.75 -6.78 -26.03
C LYS A 168 -9.04 -6.41 -27.47
N LYS A 169 -9.87 -5.38 -27.70
CA LYS A 169 -10.19 -4.87 -29.03
C LYS A 169 -8.92 -4.43 -29.76
N LEU A 170 -8.09 -3.60 -29.13
CA LEU A 170 -6.83 -3.14 -29.70
C LEU A 170 -5.90 -4.30 -30.05
N HIS A 171 -5.84 -5.31 -29.16
CA HIS A 171 -5.02 -6.50 -29.44
C HIS A 171 -5.55 -7.30 -30.65
N GLN A 172 -6.87 -7.42 -30.80
CA GLN A 172 -7.47 -8.04 -31.98
C GLN A 172 -7.21 -7.23 -33.27
N GLU A 173 -7.00 -5.92 -33.16
CA GLU A 173 -6.57 -5.03 -34.24
C GLU A 173 -5.06 -5.11 -34.54
N GLY A 174 -4.32 -5.98 -33.79
CA GLY A 174 -2.90 -6.25 -34.00
C GLY A 174 -1.95 -5.43 -33.13
N ILE A 175 -2.45 -4.71 -32.13
CA ILE A 175 -1.61 -3.97 -31.19
C ILE A 175 -1.11 -4.93 -30.10
N PRO A 176 0.21 -5.11 -29.92
CA PRO A 176 0.74 -5.99 -28.88
C PRO A 176 0.54 -5.40 -27.49
N TYR A 177 0.34 -6.25 -26.47
CA TYR A 177 0.10 -5.84 -25.09
C TYR A 177 1.24 -4.99 -24.50
N GLN A 178 2.48 -5.24 -24.88
CA GLN A 178 3.63 -4.43 -24.43
C GLN A 178 3.58 -2.96 -24.85
N ARG A 179 2.71 -2.59 -25.78
CA ARG A 179 2.42 -1.21 -26.20
C ARG A 179 1.27 -0.58 -25.43
N MET A 180 0.65 -1.31 -24.50
CA MET A 180 -0.48 -0.83 -23.69
C MET A 180 -0.01 -0.54 -22.26
N TYR A 181 -0.46 0.60 -21.73
CA TYR A 181 -0.06 1.12 -20.42
C TYR A 181 -1.28 1.42 -19.57
N LEU A 182 -1.36 0.81 -18.39
CA LEU A 182 -2.32 1.14 -17.35
C LEU A 182 -1.68 2.17 -16.41
N ILE A 183 -2.28 3.35 -16.31
CA ILE A 183 -1.74 4.49 -15.58
C ILE A 183 -2.71 4.92 -14.47
N ASN A 184 -2.18 5.37 -13.33
CA ASN A 184 -2.94 5.80 -12.15
C ASN A 184 -3.78 4.69 -11.51
N MET A 185 -3.28 3.45 -11.55
CA MET A 185 -3.97 2.30 -10.97
C MET A 185 -3.95 2.34 -9.44
N SER A 186 -5.13 2.44 -8.81
CA SER A 186 -5.29 2.30 -7.35
C SER A 186 -5.29 0.83 -6.92
N SER A 187 -5.18 0.57 -5.61
CA SER A 187 -5.29 -0.79 -5.05
C SER A 187 -6.63 -1.47 -5.38
N ASN A 188 -7.73 -0.71 -5.44
CA ASN A 188 -9.04 -1.23 -5.84
C ASN A 188 -9.06 -1.67 -7.31
N HIS A 189 -8.43 -0.88 -8.20
CA HIS A 189 -8.26 -1.28 -9.60
C HIS A 189 -7.40 -2.54 -9.71
N GLU A 190 -6.25 -2.57 -9.02
CA GLU A 190 -5.32 -3.70 -9.05
C GLU A 190 -5.99 -5.01 -8.63
N PHE A 191 -6.79 -4.97 -7.56
CA PHE A 191 -7.56 -6.13 -7.09
C PHE A 191 -8.49 -6.69 -8.18
N ILE A 192 -9.21 -5.80 -8.88
CA ILE A 192 -10.12 -6.18 -9.97
C ILE A 192 -9.33 -6.69 -11.17
N PHE A 193 -8.28 -5.97 -11.60
CA PHE A 193 -7.45 -6.35 -12.75
C PHE A 193 -6.72 -7.67 -12.56
N LYS A 194 -6.27 -8.00 -11.35
CA LYS A 194 -5.66 -9.32 -11.05
C LYS A 194 -6.60 -10.49 -11.36
N ARG A 195 -7.90 -10.30 -11.13
CA ARG A 195 -8.92 -11.29 -11.47
C ARG A 195 -9.21 -11.27 -12.97
N LEU A 196 -9.43 -10.08 -13.54
CA LEU A 196 -9.78 -9.93 -14.94
C LEU A 196 -8.66 -10.39 -15.88
N SER A 197 -7.38 -10.16 -15.54
CA SER A 197 -6.25 -10.61 -16.34
C SER A 197 -6.27 -12.12 -16.57
N LYS A 198 -6.61 -12.90 -15.53
CA LYS A 198 -6.78 -14.34 -15.63
C LYS A 198 -7.99 -14.73 -16.49
N THR A 199 -9.12 -14.05 -16.29
CA THR A 199 -10.37 -14.34 -17.00
C THR A 199 -10.29 -14.02 -18.48
N TYR A 200 -9.68 -12.86 -18.82
CA TYR A 200 -9.51 -12.42 -20.21
C TYR A 200 -8.27 -13.01 -20.89
N ASN A 201 -7.43 -13.71 -20.13
CA ASN A 201 -6.11 -14.18 -20.55
C ASN A 201 -5.24 -13.04 -21.11
N ILE A 202 -5.30 -11.86 -20.46
CA ILE A 202 -4.48 -10.70 -20.80
C ILE A 202 -3.38 -10.59 -19.76
N PRO A 203 -2.11 -10.80 -20.11
CA PRO A 203 -1.00 -10.71 -19.18
C PRO A 203 -0.75 -9.24 -18.79
N ILE A 204 -0.79 -8.93 -17.50
CA ILE A 204 -0.53 -7.59 -16.96
C ILE A 204 0.66 -7.66 -16.01
N ARG A 205 1.65 -6.80 -16.24
CA ARG A 205 2.80 -6.62 -15.35
C ARG A 205 2.42 -5.67 -14.22
N PHE A 206 1.96 -6.21 -13.12
CA PHE A 206 1.69 -5.42 -11.91
C PHE A 206 2.98 -4.88 -11.28
N LYS A 207 2.85 -3.82 -10.45
CA LYS A 207 4.01 -3.27 -9.75
C LYS A 207 4.69 -4.35 -8.89
N PRO A 208 6.04 -4.37 -8.85
CA PRO A 208 6.77 -5.45 -8.17
C PRO A 208 6.74 -5.36 -6.64
N ILE A 209 6.17 -4.29 -6.06
CA ILE A 209 6.11 -4.11 -4.60
C ILE A 209 4.85 -4.78 -4.07
N ARG A 210 5.02 -5.72 -3.15
CA ARG A 210 3.92 -6.49 -2.53
C ARG A 210 4.10 -6.64 -1.04
N ASP A 211 2.98 -6.70 -0.35
CA ASP A 211 2.94 -7.17 1.03
C ASP A 211 2.94 -8.70 1.04
N ILE A 212 4.03 -9.28 1.55
CA ILE A 212 4.19 -10.73 1.67
C ILE A 212 4.08 -11.21 3.13
N THR A 213 3.77 -10.34 4.09
CA THR A 213 3.78 -10.64 5.53
C THR A 213 2.88 -11.83 5.91
N HIS A 214 1.80 -12.06 5.17
CA HIS A 214 0.82 -13.12 5.43
C HIS A 214 1.05 -14.41 4.61
N THR A 215 2.12 -14.47 3.81
CA THR A 215 2.46 -15.67 3.04
C THR A 215 3.02 -16.79 3.93
N ASN A 216 2.91 -18.04 3.46
CA ASN A 216 3.55 -19.17 4.15
C ASN A 216 5.07 -19.02 4.21
N PHE A 217 5.67 -18.46 3.17
CA PHE A 217 7.09 -18.12 3.14
C PHE A 217 7.47 -17.17 4.30
N ALA A 218 6.72 -16.09 4.49
CA ALA A 218 7.01 -15.14 5.56
C ALA A 218 6.88 -15.78 6.95
N LYS A 219 5.87 -16.60 7.17
CA LYS A 219 5.68 -17.34 8.43
C LYS A 219 6.87 -18.26 8.73
N GLU A 220 7.29 -19.04 7.74
CA GLU A 220 8.46 -19.92 7.83
C GLU A 220 9.73 -19.10 8.10
N PHE A 221 9.97 -18.04 7.33
CA PHE A 221 11.11 -17.16 7.49
C PHE A 221 11.18 -16.53 8.89
N PHE A 222 10.06 -16.03 9.44
CA PHE A 222 10.03 -15.48 10.80
C PHE A 222 10.29 -16.52 11.90
N ASN A 223 9.93 -17.79 11.67
CA ASN A 223 10.28 -18.87 12.58
C ASN A 223 11.79 -19.16 12.51
N LEU A 224 12.35 -19.22 11.29
CA LEU A 224 13.78 -19.42 11.09
C LEU A 224 14.61 -18.28 11.71
N LEU A 225 14.16 -17.02 11.66
CA LEU A 225 14.84 -15.90 12.32
C LEU A 225 14.94 -16.07 13.85
N LYS A 226 14.02 -16.84 14.46
CA LYS A 226 14.04 -17.12 15.92
C LYS A 226 14.88 -18.34 16.27
N GLU A 227 15.02 -19.29 15.34
CA GLU A 227 15.62 -20.60 15.58
C GLU A 227 17.09 -20.68 15.13
N LYS A 228 17.49 -19.87 14.14
CA LYS A 228 18.81 -19.94 13.53
C LYS A 228 19.71 -18.81 13.99
N GLU A 229 20.99 -19.09 14.06
CA GLU A 229 22.01 -18.13 14.54
C GLU A 229 22.62 -17.30 13.41
N SER A 230 22.44 -17.73 12.14
CA SER A 230 23.01 -17.02 10.99
C SER A 230 22.04 -16.89 9.81
N PHE A 231 22.16 -15.81 9.05
CA PHE A 231 21.40 -15.63 7.81
C PHE A 231 21.81 -16.63 6.73
N SER A 232 23.05 -17.11 6.72
CA SER A 232 23.51 -18.11 5.75
C SER A 232 22.77 -19.43 5.90
N GLU A 233 22.52 -19.91 7.12
CA GLU A 233 21.71 -21.10 7.36
C GLU A 233 20.27 -20.92 6.87
N ILE A 234 19.66 -19.76 7.18
CA ILE A 234 18.29 -19.43 6.76
C ILE A 234 18.20 -19.44 5.24
N LEU A 235 19.13 -18.77 4.56
CA LEU A 235 19.15 -18.68 3.09
C LEU A 235 19.29 -20.06 2.44
N THR A 236 20.04 -20.99 3.02
CA THR A 236 20.17 -22.37 2.56
C THR A 236 18.84 -23.12 2.66
N ILE A 237 18.09 -22.94 3.74
CA ILE A 237 16.78 -23.59 3.93
C ILE A 237 15.75 -23.08 2.93
N VAL A 238 15.75 -21.77 2.65
CA VAL A 238 14.77 -21.13 1.74
C VAL A 238 15.27 -21.00 0.30
N GLU A 239 16.35 -21.65 -0.10
CA GLU A 239 17.01 -21.49 -1.41
C GLU A 239 16.09 -21.74 -2.61
N ASN A 240 15.14 -22.65 -2.49
CA ASN A 240 14.18 -22.99 -3.53
C ASN A 240 12.98 -22.04 -3.62
N SER A 241 12.92 -21.01 -2.77
CA SER A 241 11.84 -20.03 -2.79
C SER A 241 11.99 -19.03 -3.93
N SER A 242 10.88 -18.67 -4.56
CA SER A 242 10.83 -17.56 -5.53
C SER A 242 11.24 -16.21 -4.92
N TYR A 243 11.21 -16.07 -3.60
CA TYR A 243 11.60 -14.87 -2.87
C TYR A 243 13.10 -14.79 -2.54
N ILE A 244 13.90 -15.83 -2.85
CA ILE A 244 15.30 -15.91 -2.41
C ILE A 244 16.17 -14.77 -2.95
N LYS A 245 16.10 -14.46 -4.23
CA LYS A 245 16.92 -13.39 -4.84
C LYS A 245 16.67 -12.01 -4.22
N PRO A 246 15.42 -11.53 -4.11
CA PRO A 246 15.16 -10.25 -3.45
C PRO A 246 15.46 -10.28 -1.95
N LEU A 247 15.35 -11.44 -1.29
CA LEU A 247 15.74 -11.58 0.12
C LEU A 247 17.26 -11.46 0.31
N MET A 248 18.05 -12.13 -0.52
CA MET A 248 19.51 -12.00 -0.53
C MET A 248 19.93 -10.55 -0.78
N ALA A 249 19.31 -9.89 -1.76
CA ALA A 249 19.57 -8.48 -2.02
C ALA A 249 19.23 -7.59 -0.81
N LEU A 250 18.14 -7.87 -0.11
CA LEU A 250 17.75 -7.12 1.08
C LEU A 250 18.76 -7.32 2.22
N ILE A 251 19.21 -8.55 2.48
CA ILE A 251 20.22 -8.85 3.51
C ILE A 251 21.53 -8.15 3.18
N SER A 252 21.99 -8.23 1.92
CA SER A 252 23.24 -7.60 1.48
C SER A 252 23.18 -6.08 1.49
N ASP A 253 22.09 -5.49 1.02
CA ASP A 253 21.89 -4.04 0.99
C ASP A 253 21.99 -3.38 2.37
N TYR A 254 21.66 -4.13 3.44
CA TYR A 254 21.72 -3.66 4.81
C TYR A 254 22.90 -4.25 5.62
N SER A 255 23.80 -4.99 4.94
CA SER A 255 24.98 -5.62 5.55
C SER A 255 24.64 -6.48 6.78
N LEU A 256 23.66 -7.38 6.61
CA LEU A 256 23.15 -8.23 7.70
C LEU A 256 23.77 -9.63 7.72
N GLU A 257 24.62 -10.00 6.77
CA GLU A 257 25.18 -11.35 6.61
C GLU A 257 25.76 -11.93 7.91
N ASP A 258 26.52 -11.11 8.64
CA ASP A 258 27.22 -11.49 9.88
C ASP A 258 26.47 -11.08 11.15
N LYS A 259 25.17 -10.76 11.05
CA LYS A 259 24.35 -10.32 12.18
C LYS A 259 23.49 -11.47 12.72
N ASN A 260 23.07 -11.34 13.99
CA ASN A 260 22.16 -12.31 14.59
C ASN A 260 20.73 -12.08 14.04
N PRO A 261 20.09 -13.07 13.37
CA PRO A 261 18.80 -12.90 12.72
C PRO A 261 17.66 -12.45 13.65
N ILE A 262 17.65 -12.87 14.90
CA ILE A 262 16.60 -12.57 15.88
C ILE A 262 16.44 -11.06 16.12
N ASP A 263 17.55 -10.29 16.05
CA ASP A 263 17.54 -8.85 16.30
C ASP A 263 16.85 -8.04 15.19
N TYR A 264 16.56 -8.69 14.05
CA TYR A 264 16.05 -8.02 12.85
C TYR A 264 14.61 -8.43 12.49
N ILE A 265 13.90 -9.13 13.38
CA ILE A 265 12.51 -9.58 13.14
C ILE A 265 11.60 -8.39 12.77
N ASP A 266 11.64 -7.30 13.53
CA ASP A 266 10.78 -6.14 13.29
C ASP A 266 11.18 -5.36 12.02
N PHE A 267 12.47 -5.38 11.68
CA PHE A 267 12.94 -4.86 10.40
C PHE A 267 12.31 -5.64 9.23
N PHE A 268 12.41 -6.97 9.23
CA PHE A 268 11.84 -7.79 8.16
C PHE A 268 10.31 -7.72 8.10
N LYS A 269 9.60 -7.62 9.23
CA LYS A 269 8.16 -7.37 9.21
C LYS A 269 7.78 -6.09 8.47
N ARG A 270 8.58 -5.03 8.60
CA ARG A 270 8.37 -3.76 7.89
C ARG A 270 8.77 -3.82 6.43
N GLU A 271 9.91 -4.42 6.10
CA GLU A 271 10.36 -4.58 4.71
C GLU A 271 9.45 -5.52 3.91
N PHE A 272 8.88 -6.56 4.54
CA PHE A 272 7.96 -7.50 3.89
C PHE A 272 6.59 -6.87 3.53
N LYS A 273 6.20 -5.77 4.17
CA LYS A 273 5.03 -4.99 3.74
C LYS A 273 5.22 -4.32 2.39
N ASN A 274 6.47 -4.03 2.03
CA ASN A 274 6.84 -3.35 0.79
C ASN A 274 7.93 -4.14 0.04
N PHE A 275 7.80 -5.46 0.03
CA PHE A 275 8.81 -6.35 -0.53
C PHE A 275 8.82 -6.28 -2.05
N LYS A 276 10.02 -6.09 -2.64
CA LYS A 276 10.20 -6.09 -4.08
C LYS A 276 10.26 -7.52 -4.59
N TYR A 277 9.23 -7.92 -5.30
CA TYR A 277 9.14 -9.24 -5.90
C TYR A 277 8.56 -9.14 -7.31
N GLU A 278 9.29 -9.62 -8.29
CA GLU A 278 8.82 -9.68 -9.69
C GLU A 278 8.26 -11.08 -9.99
N ASP A 279 7.03 -11.10 -10.49
CA ASP A 279 6.42 -12.33 -11.01
C ASP A 279 7.09 -12.77 -12.31
N THR A 280 6.71 -13.96 -12.77
CA THR A 280 7.10 -14.50 -14.08
C THR A 280 6.79 -13.47 -15.18
N LEU A 281 7.80 -13.09 -15.93
CA LEU A 281 7.66 -12.16 -17.05
C LEU A 281 7.36 -12.96 -18.32
N TYR A 282 6.35 -12.48 -19.06
CA TYR A 282 6.09 -12.90 -20.43
C TYR A 282 6.64 -11.85 -21.40
N GLU A 283 6.91 -12.22 -22.64
CA GLU A 283 7.46 -11.29 -23.62
C GLU A 283 6.49 -10.16 -23.97
N ASP A 284 5.19 -10.49 -24.07
CA ASP A 284 4.13 -9.53 -24.41
C ASP A 284 3.17 -9.33 -23.22
N MET A 285 3.33 -8.25 -22.46
CA MET A 285 2.52 -7.91 -21.29
C MET A 285 2.10 -6.45 -21.31
N VAL A 286 0.88 -6.16 -20.81
CA VAL A 286 0.43 -4.81 -20.50
C VAL A 286 1.26 -4.23 -19.35
N ASN A 287 1.75 -3.02 -19.52
CA ASN A 287 2.57 -2.36 -18.51
C ASN A 287 1.70 -1.57 -17.50
N VAL A 288 2.02 -1.66 -16.22
CA VAL A 288 1.48 -0.76 -15.19
C VAL A 288 2.55 0.25 -14.86
N SER A 289 2.27 1.52 -15.13
CA SER A 289 3.26 2.59 -14.99
C SER A 289 2.65 3.82 -14.30
N ASP A 290 3.53 4.71 -13.85
CA ASP A 290 3.16 6.07 -13.50
C ASP A 290 3.06 6.92 -14.79
N ILE A 291 2.77 8.23 -14.66
CA ILE A 291 2.72 9.14 -15.81
C ILE A 291 4.09 9.21 -16.48
N VAL A 292 4.16 8.81 -17.74
CA VAL A 292 5.38 8.67 -18.52
C VAL A 292 5.23 9.26 -19.92
N SER A 293 6.34 9.56 -20.59
CA SER A 293 6.33 9.98 -21.98
C SER A 293 6.18 8.77 -22.89
N LEU A 294 5.08 8.69 -23.62
CA LEU A 294 4.75 7.57 -24.52
C LEU A 294 5.05 7.92 -25.98
N GLY A 295 5.35 6.91 -26.76
CA GLY A 295 5.53 7.03 -28.20
C GLY A 295 4.20 7.04 -28.96
N ASP A 296 4.28 7.39 -30.26
CA ASP A 296 3.09 7.48 -31.13
C ASP A 296 2.33 6.15 -31.32
N LYS A 297 3.02 5.03 -31.10
CA LYS A 297 2.47 3.66 -31.22
C LYS A 297 1.99 3.08 -29.89
N ASP A 298 2.20 3.80 -28.78
CA ASP A 298 1.81 3.34 -27.46
C ASP A 298 0.38 3.79 -27.13
N TYR A 299 -0.33 2.99 -26.35
CA TYR A 299 -1.72 3.22 -25.91
C TYR A 299 -1.77 3.35 -24.40
N ALA A 300 -2.29 4.43 -23.89
CA ALA A 300 -2.40 4.68 -22.47
C ALA A 300 -3.85 4.65 -21.99
N PHE A 301 -4.10 3.95 -20.91
CA PHE A 301 -5.37 3.93 -20.18
C PHE A 301 -5.15 4.61 -18.83
N TYR A 302 -5.52 5.87 -18.74
CA TYR A 302 -5.45 6.64 -17.50
C TYR A 302 -6.76 6.50 -16.75
N MET A 303 -6.75 5.78 -15.64
CA MET A 303 -7.95 5.42 -14.88
C MET A 303 -8.07 6.22 -13.57
N GLY A 304 -9.29 6.25 -13.01
CA GLY A 304 -9.54 6.94 -11.75
C GLY A 304 -9.28 8.44 -11.81
N PHE A 305 -9.69 9.10 -12.90
CA PHE A 305 -9.52 10.54 -13.09
C PHE A 305 -10.50 11.33 -12.22
N ASN A 306 -10.41 11.14 -10.90
CA ASN A 306 -11.29 11.69 -9.89
C ASN A 306 -10.64 12.80 -9.09
N GLN A 307 -11.46 13.68 -8.53
CA GLN A 307 -11.03 14.76 -7.63
C GLN A 307 -10.33 14.18 -6.39
N GLY A 308 -9.22 14.80 -5.97
CA GLY A 308 -8.42 14.35 -4.84
C GLY A 308 -7.48 13.17 -5.14
N VAL A 309 -7.67 12.49 -6.27
CA VAL A 309 -6.82 11.39 -6.75
C VAL A 309 -5.95 11.85 -7.91
N SER A 310 -6.52 12.62 -8.82
CA SER A 310 -5.85 13.06 -10.04
C SER A 310 -6.19 14.52 -10.38
N PRO A 311 -5.21 15.45 -10.36
CA PRO A 311 -3.81 15.22 -9.95
C PRO A 311 -3.69 14.84 -8.48
N LYS A 312 -2.59 14.14 -8.13
CA LYS A 312 -2.28 13.81 -6.75
C LYS A 312 -2.05 15.09 -5.95
N ILE A 313 -2.57 15.14 -4.72
CA ILE A 313 -2.46 16.29 -3.84
C ILE A 313 -1.47 15.97 -2.72
N TYR A 314 -0.42 16.77 -2.60
CA TYR A 314 0.53 16.74 -1.50
C TYR A 314 0.14 17.78 -0.47
N LYS A 315 0.29 17.44 0.81
CA LYS A 315 0.04 18.30 1.96
C LYS A 315 1.32 18.47 2.76
N ASP A 316 1.38 19.51 3.57
CA ASP A 316 2.51 19.75 4.50
C ASP A 316 2.38 18.81 5.72
N GLU A 317 2.56 17.51 5.48
CA GLU A 317 2.47 16.43 6.48
C GLU A 317 3.77 15.62 6.59
N GLU A 318 4.85 16.06 5.91
CA GLU A 318 6.15 15.38 5.95
C GLU A 318 6.92 15.71 7.26
N TYR A 319 7.98 14.97 7.52
CA TYR A 319 8.85 15.21 8.69
C TYR A 319 9.37 16.66 8.75
N LEU A 320 9.79 17.20 7.60
CA LEU A 320 10.14 18.60 7.45
C LEU A 320 8.94 19.38 6.88
N SER A 321 8.57 20.47 7.55
CA SER A 321 7.55 21.37 7.05
C SER A 321 7.98 22.06 5.76
N ASP A 322 7.03 22.61 5.01
CA ASP A 322 7.30 23.34 3.76
C ASP A 322 8.32 24.47 3.93
N SER A 323 8.34 25.15 5.07
CA SER A 323 9.33 26.18 5.36
C SER A 323 10.75 25.62 5.44
N LEU A 324 10.93 24.46 6.07
CA LEU A 324 12.24 23.80 6.19
C LEU A 324 12.67 23.15 4.87
N LEU A 325 11.73 22.59 4.11
CA LEU A 325 12.00 22.11 2.74
C LEU A 325 12.50 23.23 1.85
N HIS A 326 11.84 24.38 1.89
CA HIS A 326 12.27 25.57 1.15
C HIS A 326 13.69 26.03 1.53
N GLU A 327 14.03 26.01 2.83
CA GLU A 327 15.37 26.36 3.32
C GLU A 327 16.46 25.41 2.80
N LEU A 328 16.12 24.13 2.59
CA LEU A 328 17.01 23.14 1.96
C LEU A 328 17.04 23.22 0.42
N GLY A 329 16.21 24.07 -0.19
CA GLY A 329 16.07 24.13 -1.64
C GLY A 329 15.31 22.94 -2.22
N LEU A 330 14.47 22.28 -1.42
CA LEU A 330 13.61 21.17 -1.84
C LEU A 330 12.22 21.66 -2.19
N SER A 331 11.52 20.90 -3.04
CA SER A 331 10.13 21.22 -3.43
C SER A 331 9.18 21.13 -2.24
N THR A 332 8.47 22.22 -1.98
CA THR A 332 7.37 22.30 -1.00
C THR A 332 6.14 21.54 -1.47
N SER A 333 5.14 21.33 -0.60
CA SER A 333 3.88 20.70 -0.97
C SER A 333 3.16 21.47 -2.09
N VAL A 334 3.19 22.81 -2.05
CA VAL A 334 2.60 23.66 -3.09
C VAL A 334 3.32 23.49 -4.43
N GLU A 335 4.64 23.50 -4.42
CA GLU A 335 5.45 23.30 -5.64
C GLU A 335 5.26 21.90 -6.22
N LYS A 336 5.24 20.85 -5.37
CA LYS A 336 4.91 19.47 -5.79
C LYS A 336 3.52 19.37 -6.43
N ASN A 337 2.52 20.09 -5.90
CA ASN A 337 1.18 20.11 -6.48
C ASN A 337 1.15 20.78 -7.85
N ILE A 338 1.90 21.86 -8.04
CA ILE A 338 2.04 22.54 -9.33
C ILE A 338 2.78 21.63 -10.33
N GLU A 339 3.88 21.00 -9.91
CA GLU A 339 4.65 20.06 -10.73
C GLU A 339 3.78 18.88 -11.19
N GLU A 340 3.04 18.27 -10.27
CA GLU A 340 2.17 17.12 -10.57
C GLU A 340 1.04 17.49 -11.54
N ARG A 341 0.40 18.65 -11.31
CA ARG A 341 -0.60 19.19 -12.23
C ARG A 341 -0.02 19.42 -13.62
N ASN A 342 1.12 20.08 -13.72
CA ASN A 342 1.77 20.39 -15.00
C ASN A 342 2.23 19.12 -15.72
N LYS A 343 2.76 18.14 -14.98
CA LYS A 343 3.15 16.83 -15.50
C LYS A 343 1.95 16.10 -16.12
N LEU A 344 0.82 16.10 -15.41
CA LEU A 344 -0.41 15.47 -15.91
C LEU A 344 -0.97 16.19 -17.15
N ILE A 345 -1.00 17.52 -17.15
CA ILE A 345 -1.46 18.30 -18.31
C ILE A 345 -0.55 18.01 -19.52
N PHE A 346 0.77 18.07 -19.33
CA PHE A 346 1.72 17.77 -20.39
C PHE A 346 1.56 16.35 -20.93
N PHE A 347 1.34 15.37 -20.07
CA PHE A 347 1.04 13.99 -20.47
C PHE A 347 -0.23 13.91 -21.34
N MET A 348 -1.33 14.55 -20.91
CA MET A 348 -2.60 14.56 -21.66
C MET A 348 -2.46 15.24 -23.02
N GLU A 349 -1.74 16.34 -23.08
CA GLU A 349 -1.55 17.10 -24.31
C GLU A 349 -0.61 16.44 -25.32
N ASN A 350 0.23 15.49 -24.90
CA ASN A 350 1.28 14.89 -25.73
C ASN A 350 1.10 13.40 -26.01
N THR A 351 0.11 12.75 -25.44
CA THR A 351 -0.16 11.33 -25.66
C THR A 351 -1.25 11.17 -26.71
N LYS A 352 -0.91 10.65 -27.90
CA LYS A 352 -1.83 10.52 -29.02
C LYS A 352 -2.97 9.53 -28.76
N ASN A 353 -2.61 8.34 -28.26
CA ASN A 353 -3.59 7.26 -28.03
C ASN A 353 -3.89 7.17 -26.52
N LEU A 354 -4.57 8.19 -26.01
CA LEU A 354 -4.89 8.31 -24.59
C LEU A 354 -6.39 8.10 -24.35
N TYR A 355 -6.67 7.11 -23.50
CA TYR A 355 -8.00 6.80 -22.98
C TYR A 355 -8.05 7.22 -21.51
N ILE A 356 -8.82 8.26 -21.19
CA ILE A 356 -8.99 8.72 -19.81
C ILE A 356 -10.34 8.24 -19.30
N SER A 357 -10.41 7.73 -18.08
CA SER A 357 -11.65 7.31 -17.46
C SER A 357 -11.75 7.65 -15.99
N TYR A 358 -12.98 7.77 -15.49
CA TYR A 358 -13.27 7.88 -14.08
C TYR A 358 -14.56 7.16 -13.72
N PRO A 359 -14.60 6.54 -12.52
CA PRO A 359 -15.82 5.96 -11.96
C PRO A 359 -16.55 6.99 -11.10
N LEU A 360 -17.89 6.90 -11.06
CA LEU A 360 -18.75 7.70 -10.18
C LEU A 360 -18.83 7.11 -8.75
N LYS A 361 -18.53 5.82 -8.59
CA LYS A 361 -18.63 5.13 -7.30
C LYS A 361 -17.51 4.10 -7.08
N VAL A 362 -17.05 4.02 -5.84
CA VAL A 362 -16.23 2.92 -5.34
C VAL A 362 -16.93 2.34 -4.12
N GLN A 363 -17.42 1.09 -4.23
CA GLN A 363 -18.31 0.49 -3.23
C GLN A 363 -19.56 1.36 -2.99
N VAL A 364 -19.71 1.88 -1.77
CA VAL A 364 -20.82 2.78 -1.38
C VAL A 364 -20.45 4.27 -1.50
N ASN A 365 -19.18 4.59 -1.71
CA ASN A 365 -18.71 5.97 -1.73
C ASN A 365 -18.86 6.58 -3.13
N GLU A 366 -19.43 7.77 -3.19
CA GLU A 366 -19.50 8.56 -4.41
C GLU A 366 -18.17 9.26 -4.70
N LEU A 367 -17.81 9.35 -5.96
CA LEU A 367 -16.61 10.00 -6.44
C LEU A 367 -16.97 11.11 -7.41
N TYR A 368 -16.22 12.20 -7.36
CA TYR A 368 -16.40 13.33 -8.26
C TYR A 368 -15.29 13.34 -9.32
N PRO A 369 -15.60 13.79 -10.56
CA PRO A 369 -14.61 13.93 -11.63
C PRO A 369 -13.53 14.94 -11.26
N SER A 370 -12.34 14.79 -11.83
CA SER A 370 -11.22 15.73 -11.66
C SER A 370 -11.60 17.13 -12.13
N SER A 371 -11.21 18.16 -11.37
CA SER A 371 -11.40 19.56 -11.75
C SER A 371 -10.67 19.95 -13.04
N LEU A 372 -9.69 19.14 -13.48
CA LEU A 372 -9.01 19.34 -14.75
C LEU A 372 -9.92 19.15 -15.97
N ILE A 373 -11.00 18.39 -15.86
CA ILE A 373 -11.97 18.25 -16.94
C ILE A 373 -12.54 19.62 -17.30
N GLN A 374 -13.00 20.37 -16.31
CA GLN A 374 -13.53 21.72 -16.53
C GLN A 374 -12.42 22.72 -16.90
N ALA A 375 -11.26 22.65 -16.21
CA ALA A 375 -10.17 23.59 -16.42
C ALA A 375 -9.55 23.51 -17.83
N LEU A 376 -9.58 22.34 -18.48
CA LEU A 376 -9.04 22.09 -19.82
C LEU A 376 -10.12 21.97 -20.90
N ASP A 377 -11.40 22.17 -20.53
CA ASP A 377 -12.54 22.01 -21.43
C ASP A 377 -12.52 20.66 -22.16
N LEU A 378 -12.38 19.55 -21.37
CA LEU A 378 -12.38 18.20 -21.89
C LEU A 378 -13.80 17.68 -22.06
N LYS A 379 -14.05 16.93 -23.14
CA LYS A 379 -15.36 16.32 -23.39
C LYS A 379 -15.50 15.02 -22.62
N THR A 380 -16.62 14.86 -21.90
CA THR A 380 -16.96 13.65 -21.16
C THR A 380 -18.04 12.85 -21.88
N TYR A 381 -17.88 11.52 -21.88
CA TYR A 381 -18.80 10.59 -22.52
C TYR A 381 -19.17 9.50 -21.51
N PRO A 382 -20.46 9.40 -21.14
CA PRO A 382 -20.93 8.25 -20.37
C PRO A 382 -20.68 6.96 -21.14
N LYS A 383 -20.13 5.96 -20.48
CA LYS A 383 -19.84 4.66 -21.08
C LYS A 383 -20.33 3.56 -20.17
N GLU A 384 -21.06 2.61 -20.74
CA GLU A 384 -21.46 1.40 -20.04
C GLU A 384 -20.54 0.27 -20.49
N ALA A 385 -19.98 -0.44 -19.54
CA ALA A 385 -19.30 -1.67 -19.82
C ALA A 385 -20.17 -2.83 -19.34
N PRO A 386 -20.47 -3.79 -20.21
CA PRO A 386 -21.14 -4.99 -19.74
C PRO A 386 -20.26 -5.63 -18.68
N LEU A 387 -20.82 -5.87 -17.50
CA LEU A 387 -20.16 -6.58 -16.40
C LEU A 387 -20.04 -8.08 -16.72
N GLY A 388 -19.80 -8.39 -17.96
CA GLY A 388 -19.62 -9.72 -18.52
C GLY A 388 -18.23 -9.86 -19.13
N TYR A 389 -17.86 -11.08 -19.35
CA TYR A 389 -16.60 -11.40 -19.99
C TYR A 389 -16.66 -11.07 -21.48
N SER A 390 -15.53 -11.09 -22.14
CA SER A 390 -15.41 -10.91 -23.58
C SER A 390 -16.12 -11.98 -24.41
N MET A 391 -16.45 -13.10 -23.80
CA MET A 391 -17.40 -14.09 -24.31
C MET A 391 -18.75 -13.89 -23.60
N ALA A 392 -19.20 -12.64 -23.53
CA ALA A 392 -20.35 -12.24 -22.73
C ALA A 392 -21.61 -13.03 -23.09
N GLU A 393 -21.80 -13.36 -24.35
CA GLU A 393 -22.93 -14.15 -24.82
C GLU A 393 -22.88 -15.58 -24.30
N ASP A 394 -21.70 -16.23 -24.37
CA ASP A 394 -21.54 -17.61 -23.86
C ASP A 394 -21.64 -17.64 -22.34
N ASN A 395 -21.06 -16.66 -21.65
CA ASN A 395 -21.19 -16.56 -20.20
C ASN A 395 -22.63 -16.26 -19.76
N LEU A 396 -23.36 -15.44 -20.52
CA LEU A 396 -24.76 -15.19 -20.26
C LEU A 396 -25.59 -16.47 -20.46
N ARG A 397 -25.35 -17.20 -21.55
CA ARG A 397 -26.00 -18.51 -21.79
C ARG A 397 -25.68 -19.51 -20.70
N LEU A 398 -24.41 -19.65 -20.33
CA LEU A 398 -24.01 -20.52 -19.23
C LEU A 398 -24.71 -20.12 -17.92
N SER A 399 -24.76 -18.84 -17.61
CA SER A 399 -25.44 -18.29 -16.43
C SER A 399 -26.93 -18.64 -16.41
N VAL A 400 -27.59 -18.55 -17.56
CA VAL A 400 -29.01 -18.93 -17.71
C VAL A 400 -29.20 -20.44 -17.49
N TYR A 401 -28.37 -21.26 -18.15
CA TYR A 401 -28.47 -22.72 -17.99
C TYR A 401 -28.15 -23.17 -16.55
N MET A 402 -27.19 -22.53 -15.90
CA MET A 402 -26.91 -22.77 -14.48
C MET A 402 -28.07 -22.38 -13.57
N SER A 403 -28.75 -21.26 -13.86
CA SER A 403 -29.98 -20.87 -13.14
C SER A 403 -31.14 -21.83 -13.36
N ILE A 404 -31.27 -22.41 -14.53
CA ILE A 404 -32.25 -23.46 -14.83
C ILE A 404 -31.91 -24.71 -14.05
N TYR A 405 -30.65 -25.16 -14.07
CA TYR A 405 -30.16 -26.28 -13.29
C TYR A 405 -30.48 -26.09 -11.80
N ASP A 406 -30.27 -24.90 -11.26
CA ASP A 406 -30.59 -24.61 -9.86
C ASP A 406 -32.04 -24.88 -9.48
N LYS A 407 -32.93 -24.67 -10.40
CA LYS A 407 -34.38 -24.88 -10.19
C LYS A 407 -34.80 -26.35 -10.35
N ILE A 408 -34.35 -26.99 -11.41
CA ILE A 408 -34.78 -28.34 -11.79
C ILE A 408 -33.82 -29.46 -11.36
N LYS A 409 -32.54 -29.12 -11.05
CA LYS A 409 -31.48 -30.07 -10.67
C LYS A 409 -31.17 -31.15 -11.73
N GLU A 410 -31.48 -30.87 -12.98
CA GLU A 410 -31.17 -31.74 -14.11
C GLU A 410 -30.14 -31.08 -15.02
N ILE A 411 -29.14 -31.83 -15.46
CA ILE A 411 -28.10 -31.33 -16.37
C ILE A 411 -28.67 -31.32 -17.78
N SER A 412 -28.79 -30.14 -18.34
CA SER A 412 -29.24 -29.98 -19.73
C SER A 412 -28.12 -30.30 -20.73
N PRO A 413 -28.45 -30.63 -22.00
CA PRO A 413 -27.44 -30.81 -23.05
C PRO A 413 -26.51 -29.60 -23.22
N GLU A 414 -27.01 -28.38 -22.99
CA GLU A 414 -26.25 -27.15 -23.06
C GLU A 414 -25.20 -27.06 -21.94
N LEU A 415 -25.51 -27.53 -20.73
CA LEU A 415 -24.54 -27.61 -19.65
C LEU A 415 -23.45 -28.65 -19.93
N THR A 416 -23.82 -29.79 -20.53
CA THR A 416 -22.86 -30.82 -20.99
C THR A 416 -21.91 -30.22 -22.03
N PHE A 417 -22.37 -29.38 -22.97
CA PHE A 417 -21.53 -28.67 -23.92
C PHE A 417 -20.44 -27.82 -23.25
N TYR A 418 -20.73 -27.24 -22.07
CA TYR A 418 -19.75 -26.50 -21.25
C TYR A 418 -18.94 -27.37 -20.28
N ASN A 419 -18.96 -28.70 -20.43
CA ASN A 419 -18.31 -29.68 -19.55
C ASN A 419 -18.72 -29.60 -18.08
N VAL A 420 -19.98 -29.26 -17.80
CA VAL A 420 -20.52 -29.16 -16.44
C VAL A 420 -21.04 -30.51 -15.93
N ASP A 421 -21.24 -31.47 -16.79
CA ASP A 421 -21.71 -32.82 -16.51
C ASP A 421 -20.80 -33.65 -15.57
N GLN A 422 -19.52 -33.32 -15.54
CA GLN A 422 -18.49 -34.01 -14.73
C GLN A 422 -18.17 -33.34 -13.40
N ILE A 423 -18.71 -32.14 -13.16
CA ILE A 423 -18.45 -31.36 -11.94
C ILE A 423 -19.68 -31.44 -11.07
N PRO A 424 -19.60 -32.00 -9.84
CA PRO A 424 -20.71 -31.95 -8.89
C PRO A 424 -20.94 -30.48 -8.53
N TYR A 425 -21.93 -29.87 -9.20
CA TYR A 425 -22.29 -28.49 -8.99
C TYR A 425 -23.40 -28.40 -7.96
N ASN A 426 -23.06 -27.93 -6.78
CA ASN A 426 -24.02 -27.58 -5.75
C ASN A 426 -24.17 -26.06 -5.73
N THR A 427 -25.30 -25.57 -6.23
CA THR A 427 -25.63 -24.16 -6.12
C THR A 427 -25.95 -23.80 -4.69
N TYR A 428 -25.41 -22.69 -4.25
CA TYR A 428 -25.81 -22.09 -2.99
C TYR A 428 -27.17 -21.38 -3.18
N ASP A 429 -28.16 -21.85 -2.48
CA ASP A 429 -29.56 -21.36 -2.58
C ASP A 429 -29.83 -20.13 -1.68
N ASN A 430 -28.79 -19.50 -1.14
CA ASN A 430 -28.84 -18.40 -0.17
C ASN A 430 -29.63 -18.72 1.11
N LYS A 431 -29.83 -20.02 1.40
CA LYS A 431 -30.52 -20.46 2.62
C LYS A 431 -29.57 -21.34 3.42
N PHE A 432 -29.20 -20.87 4.58
CA PHE A 432 -28.51 -21.70 5.55
C PHE A 432 -29.48 -22.75 6.12
N LYS A 433 -29.24 -24.02 5.81
CA LYS A 433 -30.12 -25.14 6.21
C LYS A 433 -29.81 -25.73 7.60
N GLY A 434 -28.96 -25.06 8.33
CA GLY A 434 -28.43 -25.54 9.60
C GLY A 434 -27.22 -26.47 9.43
N ILE A 435 -26.76 -27.00 10.52
CA ILE A 435 -25.59 -27.87 10.62
C ILE A 435 -26.07 -29.30 10.81
N SER A 436 -25.43 -30.28 10.17
CA SER A 436 -25.80 -31.67 10.38
C SER A 436 -25.62 -32.09 11.85
N LYS A 437 -26.55 -32.87 12.37
CA LYS A 437 -26.51 -33.38 13.76
C LYS A 437 -25.18 -34.12 14.03
N SER A 438 -24.74 -34.95 13.09
CA SER A 438 -23.49 -35.70 13.20
C SER A 438 -22.25 -34.80 13.34
N TYR A 439 -22.20 -33.66 12.63
CA TYR A 439 -21.13 -32.70 12.76
C TYR A 439 -21.13 -32.00 14.12
N MET A 440 -22.32 -31.64 14.62
CA MET A 440 -22.47 -31.04 15.95
C MET A 440 -22.06 -32.04 17.04
N GLU A 441 -22.49 -33.27 16.96
CA GLU A 441 -22.13 -34.34 17.89
C GLU A 441 -20.60 -34.59 17.89
N GLU A 442 -19.97 -34.57 16.74
CA GLU A 442 -18.51 -34.70 16.64
C GLU A 442 -17.76 -33.51 17.24
N ARG A 443 -18.23 -32.29 16.95
CA ARG A 443 -17.60 -31.05 17.40
C ARG A 443 -17.73 -30.81 18.90
N PHE A 444 -18.82 -31.25 19.50
CA PHE A 444 -19.14 -31.05 20.91
C PHE A 444 -19.03 -32.32 21.76
N LYS A 445 -18.37 -33.35 21.25
CA LYS A 445 -18.17 -34.62 22.00
C LYS A 445 -17.52 -34.44 23.38
N GLU A 446 -16.69 -33.44 23.53
CA GLU A 446 -15.92 -33.16 24.76
C GLU A 446 -16.60 -32.12 25.68
N ASN A 447 -17.52 -31.31 25.16
CA ASN A 447 -18.20 -30.25 25.90
C ASN A 447 -19.72 -30.37 25.74
N SER A 448 -20.39 -30.77 26.79
CA SER A 448 -21.85 -30.95 26.82
C SER A 448 -22.66 -29.64 26.89
N SER A 449 -21.97 -28.47 27.00
CA SER A 449 -22.62 -27.16 27.10
C SER A 449 -22.01 -26.15 26.14
N ILE A 450 -22.86 -25.29 25.60
CA ILE A 450 -22.46 -24.10 24.80
C ILE A 450 -22.73 -22.89 25.66
N SER A 451 -21.70 -22.10 25.91
CA SER A 451 -21.86 -20.80 26.55
C SER A 451 -22.36 -19.78 25.53
N LEU A 452 -23.50 -19.17 25.78
CA LEU A 452 -24.12 -18.17 24.94
C LEU A 452 -24.09 -16.81 25.65
N SER A 453 -23.35 -15.85 25.09
CA SER A 453 -23.43 -14.45 25.51
C SER A 453 -24.56 -13.74 24.77
N TYR A 454 -24.95 -12.56 25.25
CA TYR A 454 -25.95 -11.73 24.56
C TYR A 454 -25.53 -11.44 23.10
N SER A 455 -24.28 -11.10 22.88
CA SER A 455 -23.76 -10.84 21.53
C SER A 455 -23.81 -12.08 20.64
N THR A 456 -23.48 -13.25 21.18
CA THR A 456 -23.55 -14.53 20.47
C THR A 456 -25.00 -14.86 20.07
N MET A 457 -25.95 -14.65 20.99
CA MET A 457 -27.38 -14.83 20.69
C MET A 457 -27.87 -13.82 19.65
N LYS A 458 -27.46 -12.56 19.76
CA LYS A 458 -27.79 -11.53 18.78
C LYS A 458 -27.34 -11.93 17.37
N TYR A 459 -26.10 -12.39 17.21
CA TYR A 459 -25.59 -12.87 15.90
C TYR A 459 -26.39 -14.04 15.37
N TYR A 460 -26.82 -14.96 16.22
CA TYR A 460 -27.69 -16.09 15.80
C TYR A 460 -29.04 -15.62 15.25
N PHE A 461 -29.68 -14.67 15.91
CA PHE A 461 -30.96 -14.13 15.45
C PHE A 461 -30.86 -13.24 14.22
N GLU A 462 -29.77 -12.50 14.09
CA GLU A 462 -29.51 -11.65 12.90
C GLU A 462 -29.14 -12.48 11.67
N CYS A 463 -28.25 -13.47 11.82
CA CYS A 463 -27.77 -14.32 10.74
C CYS A 463 -27.22 -15.66 11.30
N PRO A 464 -27.98 -16.77 11.28
CA PRO A 464 -27.50 -18.08 11.74
C PRO A 464 -26.23 -18.56 11.04
N PHE A 465 -26.01 -18.17 9.78
CA PHE A 465 -24.78 -18.48 9.04
C PHE A 465 -23.56 -17.72 9.56
N HIS A 466 -23.71 -16.46 9.91
CA HIS A 466 -22.66 -15.68 10.56
C HIS A 466 -22.27 -16.28 11.92
N PHE A 467 -23.28 -16.61 12.72
CA PHE A 467 -23.07 -17.33 13.99
C PHE A 467 -22.29 -18.64 13.78
N TYR A 468 -22.65 -19.41 12.76
CA TYR A 468 -21.94 -20.65 12.44
C TYR A 468 -20.46 -20.41 12.11
N CYS A 469 -20.18 -19.45 11.24
CA CYS A 469 -18.80 -19.13 10.85
C CYS A 469 -17.95 -18.63 12.03
N ASP A 470 -18.49 -17.73 12.84
CA ASP A 470 -17.70 -17.04 13.87
C ASP A 470 -17.67 -17.80 15.20
N ASN A 471 -18.79 -18.39 15.61
CA ASN A 471 -18.88 -19.01 16.93
C ASN A 471 -18.65 -20.52 16.91
N ILE A 472 -19.05 -21.19 15.83
CA ILE A 472 -18.89 -22.65 15.71
C ILE A 472 -17.57 -23.00 15.02
N LEU A 473 -17.33 -22.44 13.84
CA LEU A 473 -16.10 -22.69 13.07
C LEU A 473 -14.91 -21.87 13.56
N LYS A 474 -15.14 -20.76 14.28
CA LYS A 474 -14.13 -19.81 14.74
C LYS A 474 -13.22 -19.33 13.61
N LEU A 475 -13.81 -18.96 12.47
CA LEU A 475 -13.09 -18.50 11.28
C LEU A 475 -12.53 -17.10 11.45
N SER A 476 -13.20 -16.23 12.23
CA SER A 476 -12.67 -14.92 12.59
C SER A 476 -11.80 -15.04 13.85
N THR A 477 -10.59 -14.53 13.76
CA THR A 477 -9.71 -14.36 14.93
C THR A 477 -10.06 -13.06 15.62
N PHE A 478 -10.19 -13.10 16.94
CA PHE A 478 -10.39 -11.89 17.73
C PHE A 478 -9.13 -11.01 17.62
N GLU A 479 -9.29 -9.84 17.02
CA GLU A 479 -8.24 -8.82 16.98
C GLU A 479 -8.49 -7.80 18.09
N SER A 480 -7.55 -7.72 19.03
CA SER A 480 -7.59 -6.71 20.08
C SER A 480 -7.32 -5.33 19.48
N THR A 481 -8.34 -4.50 19.39
CA THR A 481 -8.23 -3.10 18.93
C THR A 481 -7.97 -2.16 20.11
N SER A 482 -7.47 -0.93 19.85
CA SER A 482 -7.34 0.10 20.89
C SER A 482 -8.68 0.39 21.61
N ALA A 483 -9.81 0.30 20.89
CA ALA A 483 -11.13 0.49 21.49
C ALA A 483 -11.51 -0.64 22.46
N THR A 484 -11.25 -1.91 22.09
CA THR A 484 -11.51 -3.04 22.98
C THR A 484 -10.60 -3.01 24.22
N ARG A 485 -9.32 -2.64 24.06
CA ARG A 485 -8.39 -2.51 25.18
C ARG A 485 -8.77 -1.36 26.11
N LEU A 486 -9.23 -0.22 25.55
CA LEU A 486 -9.75 0.90 26.33
C LEU A 486 -10.99 0.49 27.15
N GLY A 487 -11.90 -0.29 26.54
CA GLY A 487 -13.05 -0.87 27.25
C GLY A 487 -12.61 -1.75 28.42
N THR A 488 -11.72 -2.74 28.16
CA THR A 488 -11.19 -3.63 29.21
C THR A 488 -10.49 -2.85 30.34
N TYR A 489 -9.70 -1.85 29.98
CA TYR A 489 -9.06 -0.96 30.96
C TYR A 489 -10.09 -0.23 31.82
N SER A 490 -11.12 0.34 31.19
CA SER A 490 -12.15 1.10 31.89
C SER A 490 -12.94 0.22 32.88
N HIS A 491 -13.34 -0.97 32.44
CA HIS A 491 -14.03 -1.95 33.29
C HIS A 491 -13.16 -2.40 34.47
N ALA A 492 -11.87 -2.67 34.22
CA ALA A 492 -10.95 -3.09 35.29
C ALA A 492 -10.76 -1.99 36.36
N VAL A 493 -10.60 -0.72 35.96
CA VAL A 493 -10.48 0.39 36.90
C VAL A 493 -11.77 0.60 37.69
N LEU A 494 -12.93 0.50 37.04
CA LEU A 494 -14.23 0.58 37.70
C LEU A 494 -14.43 -0.55 38.68
N GLN A 495 -14.08 -1.79 38.32
CA GLN A 495 -14.14 -2.94 39.23
C GLN A 495 -13.24 -2.74 40.45
N ASP A 496 -12.00 -2.31 40.23
CA ASP A 496 -11.05 -2.01 41.31
C ASP A 496 -11.59 -0.93 42.26
N SER A 497 -12.42 0.00 41.79
CA SER A 497 -12.93 1.12 42.59
C SER A 497 -13.82 0.72 43.76
N TYR A 498 -14.30 -0.53 43.76
CA TYR A 498 -15.14 -1.07 44.83
C TYR A 498 -14.36 -1.84 45.91
N ASN A 499 -13.05 -1.94 45.75
CA ASN A 499 -12.19 -2.52 46.78
C ASN A 499 -12.02 -1.50 47.94
N SER A 500 -11.97 -2.00 49.18
CA SER A 500 -11.85 -1.19 50.39
C SER A 500 -10.55 -0.37 50.47
N ASP A 501 -9.51 -0.80 49.79
CA ASP A 501 -8.19 -0.19 49.72
C ASP A 501 -7.89 0.45 48.36
N PHE A 502 -8.95 0.86 47.64
CA PHE A 502 -8.85 1.44 46.31
C PHE A 502 -8.04 2.73 46.28
N ASP A 503 -7.03 2.73 45.47
CA ASP A 503 -6.22 3.90 45.11
C ASP A 503 -6.27 4.06 43.58
N PHE A 504 -6.89 5.18 43.13
CA PHE A 504 -7.11 5.43 41.71
C PHE A 504 -5.82 5.44 40.89
N VAL A 505 -4.76 6.07 41.41
CA VAL A 505 -3.48 6.17 40.69
C VAL A 505 -2.85 4.79 40.52
N LYS A 506 -2.82 4.00 41.60
CA LYS A 506 -2.27 2.65 41.54
C LYS A 506 -3.07 1.72 40.63
N SER A 507 -4.40 1.80 40.68
CA SER A 507 -5.26 1.00 39.82
C SER A 507 -5.08 1.35 38.33
N THR A 508 -5.06 2.65 38.01
CA THR A 508 -4.85 3.09 36.63
C THR A 508 -3.47 2.73 36.10
N GLU A 509 -2.39 2.86 36.90
CA GLU A 509 -1.04 2.44 36.50
C GLU A 509 -0.94 0.92 36.30
N LYS A 510 -1.51 0.13 37.20
CA LYS A 510 -1.53 -1.34 37.08
C LYS A 510 -2.23 -1.78 35.79
N ASN A 511 -3.47 -1.32 35.61
CA ASN A 511 -4.30 -1.72 34.47
C ASN A 511 -3.77 -1.17 33.13
N LEU A 512 -3.12 0.00 33.14
CA LEU A 512 -2.38 0.52 32.00
C LEU A 512 -1.25 -0.42 31.59
N ASN A 513 -0.40 -0.79 32.54
CA ASN A 513 0.77 -1.64 32.26
C ASN A 513 0.34 -3.02 31.77
N GLU A 514 -0.73 -3.58 32.33
CA GLU A 514 -1.31 -4.84 31.83
C GLU A 514 -1.87 -4.71 30.40
N GLY A 515 -2.60 -3.63 30.12
CA GLY A 515 -3.24 -3.42 28.81
C GLY A 515 -2.26 -3.18 27.65
N ILE A 516 -1.04 -2.68 27.94
CA ILE A 516 -0.05 -2.38 26.90
C ILE A 516 1.11 -3.39 26.84
N LYS A 517 1.14 -4.40 27.72
CA LYS A 517 2.27 -5.31 27.92
C LYS A 517 2.76 -5.99 26.64
N ASP A 518 1.83 -6.42 25.79
CA ASP A 518 2.13 -7.20 24.59
C ASP A 518 2.06 -6.36 23.30
N LEU A 519 2.02 -5.03 23.42
CA LEU A 519 1.92 -4.12 22.29
C LEU A 519 3.28 -3.63 21.80
N ASP A 520 3.37 -3.31 20.51
CA ASP A 520 4.53 -2.59 20.01
C ASP A 520 4.57 -1.15 20.58
N SER A 521 5.73 -0.50 20.48
CA SER A 521 5.96 0.82 21.07
C SER A 521 5.01 1.90 20.57
N LYS A 522 4.52 1.81 19.33
CA LYS A 522 3.62 2.78 18.71
C LYS A 522 2.20 2.61 19.23
N ASP A 523 1.71 1.39 19.25
CA ASP A 523 0.37 1.09 19.75
C ASP A 523 0.29 1.29 21.26
N ALA A 524 1.34 0.95 21.99
CA ALA A 524 1.45 1.24 23.43
C ALA A 524 1.40 2.75 23.73
N LEU A 525 2.08 3.59 22.96
CA LEU A 525 2.02 5.05 23.11
C LEU A 525 0.62 5.61 22.80
N LYS A 526 -0.02 5.08 21.76
CA LYS A 526 -1.37 5.45 21.37
C LYS A 526 -2.37 5.10 22.47
N ASP A 527 -2.30 3.89 23.01
CA ASP A 527 -3.19 3.43 24.05
C ASP A 527 -2.94 4.18 25.38
N LYS A 528 -1.69 4.47 25.74
CA LYS A 528 -1.36 5.35 26.88
C LYS A 528 -2.06 6.70 26.79
N PHE A 529 -2.07 7.30 25.61
CA PHE A 529 -2.76 8.57 25.39
C PHE A 529 -4.27 8.43 25.61
N TYR A 530 -4.91 7.43 24.99
CA TYR A 530 -6.35 7.22 25.15
C TYR A 530 -6.74 6.88 26.60
N PHE A 531 -5.96 6.05 27.27
CA PHE A 531 -6.21 5.69 28.67
C PHE A 531 -6.09 6.91 29.59
N SER A 532 -5.07 7.76 29.36
CA SER A 532 -4.92 9.00 30.14
C SER A 532 -6.11 9.97 29.97
N GLN A 533 -6.65 10.07 28.75
CA GLN A 533 -7.85 10.88 28.51
C GLN A 533 -9.10 10.28 29.18
N MET A 534 -9.18 8.96 29.24
CA MET A 534 -10.30 8.28 29.89
C MET A 534 -10.27 8.42 31.42
N ASN A 535 -9.13 8.67 32.05
CA ASN A 535 -8.97 8.74 33.50
C ASN A 535 -9.83 9.83 34.15
N GLU A 536 -10.02 10.99 33.52
CA GLU A 536 -10.92 12.06 34.01
C GLU A 536 -12.37 11.55 34.03
N ILE A 537 -12.80 10.90 32.95
CA ILE A 537 -14.16 10.35 32.83
C ILE A 537 -14.37 9.23 33.87
N LEU A 538 -13.37 8.36 34.05
CA LEU A 538 -13.46 7.27 35.03
C LEU A 538 -13.54 7.80 36.46
N MET A 539 -12.78 8.83 36.79
CA MET A 539 -12.84 9.46 38.12
C MET A 539 -14.25 10.05 38.39
N ASP A 540 -14.80 10.76 37.42
CA ASP A 540 -16.15 11.34 37.54
C ASP A 540 -17.20 10.23 37.68
N LEU A 541 -17.08 9.15 36.91
CA LEU A 541 -18.00 8.01 36.96
C LEU A 541 -17.93 7.28 38.31
N ILE A 542 -16.71 7.05 38.83
CA ILE A 542 -16.53 6.45 40.17
C ILE A 542 -17.17 7.30 41.24
N ASN A 543 -16.95 8.61 41.21
CA ASN A 543 -17.56 9.55 42.17
C ASN A 543 -19.10 9.56 42.03
N TYR A 544 -19.61 9.51 40.81
CA TYR A 544 -21.06 9.42 40.57
C TYR A 544 -21.64 8.11 41.13
N ASN A 545 -21.00 6.97 40.86
CA ASN A 545 -21.47 5.66 41.33
C ASN A 545 -21.47 5.60 42.87
N LYS A 546 -20.42 6.06 43.54
CA LYS A 546 -20.34 6.10 45.01
C LYS A 546 -21.47 6.97 45.61
N ARG A 547 -21.69 8.17 45.01
CA ARG A 547 -22.78 9.04 45.44
C ARG A 547 -24.15 8.42 45.18
N HIS A 548 -24.33 7.71 44.07
CA HIS A 548 -25.58 7.04 43.76
C HIS A 548 -25.85 5.89 44.74
N GLU A 549 -24.84 5.13 45.15
CA GLU A 549 -24.95 4.08 46.18
C GLU A 549 -25.34 4.67 47.55
N GLU A 550 -24.69 5.78 47.96
CA GLU A 550 -25.03 6.47 49.22
C GLU A 550 -26.47 6.96 49.26
N LEU A 551 -27.02 7.37 48.12
CA LEU A 551 -28.38 7.90 47.98
C LEU A 551 -29.45 6.83 47.70
N SER A 552 -29.05 5.59 47.40
CA SER A 552 -29.95 4.51 47.00
C SER A 552 -30.17 3.51 48.15
N GLU A 553 -31.39 3.01 48.31
CA GLU A 553 -31.70 1.93 49.24
C GLU A 553 -31.36 0.53 48.66
N LEU A 554 -30.15 0.41 48.12
CA LEU A 554 -29.70 -0.87 47.53
C LEU A 554 -29.30 -1.86 48.62
N LYS A 555 -29.83 -3.08 48.56
CA LYS A 555 -29.50 -4.13 49.56
C LYS A 555 -28.27 -4.96 49.13
N ASN A 556 -28.14 -5.24 47.86
CA ASN A 556 -26.97 -5.97 47.28
C ASN A 556 -26.58 -5.32 45.97
N VAL A 557 -25.31 -5.05 45.80
CA VAL A 557 -24.72 -4.52 44.57
C VAL A 557 -23.65 -5.51 44.06
N LEU A 558 -23.79 -5.95 42.84
CA LEU A 558 -22.81 -6.79 42.15
C LEU A 558 -22.10 -5.94 41.09
N TYR A 559 -20.77 -5.98 41.06
CA TYR A 559 -19.96 -5.17 40.17
C TYR A 559 -19.23 -6.06 39.19
N GLU A 560 -19.47 -5.89 37.88
CA GLU A 560 -18.82 -6.62 36.79
C GLU A 560 -18.87 -8.16 37.02
N GLU A 561 -19.95 -8.64 37.61
CA GLU A 561 -20.15 -10.06 37.87
C GLU A 561 -20.80 -10.78 36.71
N GLN A 562 -20.24 -11.95 36.37
CA GLN A 562 -20.81 -12.81 35.34
C GLN A 562 -22.05 -13.51 35.86
N ILE A 563 -23.22 -13.16 35.34
CA ILE A 563 -24.47 -13.86 35.65
C ILE A 563 -24.58 -15.05 34.69
N ILE A 564 -24.49 -16.25 35.25
CA ILE A 564 -24.64 -17.51 34.49
C ILE A 564 -26.02 -18.07 34.78
N PHE A 565 -26.81 -18.25 33.73
CA PHE A 565 -28.05 -18.98 33.77
C PHE A 565 -27.80 -20.41 33.25
N GLU A 566 -27.94 -21.41 34.11
CA GLU A 566 -27.95 -22.79 33.69
C GLU A 566 -29.42 -23.20 33.43
N GLU A 567 -29.82 -23.35 32.17
CA GLU A 567 -31.04 -24.07 31.83
C GLU A 567 -30.73 -25.57 31.82
N GLY A 568 -31.23 -26.25 32.80
CA GLY A 568 -31.23 -27.72 32.85
C GLY A 568 -32.10 -28.32 31.72
N ASN A 569 -31.72 -29.52 31.24
CA ASN A 569 -32.30 -30.35 30.17
C ASN A 569 -33.78 -30.26 29.99
#